data_071733c1b77e1f5c040a3fcfa66f27d2
#
_entry.id   071733c1b77e1f5c040a3fcfa66f27d2
#
_cell.length_a   1.000
_cell.length_b   1.000
_cell.length_c   1.000
_cell.angle_alpha   90.00
_cell.angle_beta   90.00
_cell.angle_gamma   90.00
#
_symmetry.space_group_name_H-M   'P 1'
#
loop_
_entity.id
_entity.type
_entity.pdbx_description
1 polymer ?
#
loop_
_entity_poly.entity_id
_entity_poly.type
_entity_poly.pdbx_seq_one_letter_code
_entity_poly.pdbx_strand_id
1 'polypeptide(L)'
;MDQIKVHSRRMQKSIDGNRNLFVGYITAGYPDEERFFHIIHECCRRGLPVLEIGFPSKDPYEDREVIKKAHETVGTGLCHAMDFWRRLRAEVSVPIWLMGYREDLIDTEIYRDLAEEGLFDALVIPNMGIEDRIRLKSEMNGYGLDVVGFISSDDSFNEITITIQEFPMIYQRLYSGPTGMETSGNDYEKLLDYGKMFHSNTIFAGFGISSGGRVRELIQNGFYGAIIGTEIMRKLNKSQEELYGFIDELAGIMEQAR
;
A
#
# COMPACT_ATOMS: atom_id res chain seq x y z
N MET A 1 -1.25 -20.44 16.17
CA MET A 1 -1.41 -19.11 15.54
C MET A 1 -2.61 -19.21 14.63
N ASP A 2 -3.63 -18.39 14.87
CA ASP A 2 -4.77 -18.33 13.98
C ASP A 2 -4.28 -17.82 12.62
N GLN A 3 -4.69 -18.51 11.55
CA GLN A 3 -4.29 -18.16 10.20
C GLN A 3 -4.94 -16.83 9.81
N ILE A 4 -4.15 -15.83 9.42
CA ILE A 4 -4.65 -14.55 8.92
C ILE A 4 -5.43 -14.84 7.64
N LYS A 5 -6.70 -14.41 7.59
CA LYS A 5 -7.58 -14.64 6.45
C LYS A 5 -7.94 -13.33 5.78
N VAL A 6 -7.62 -13.24 4.50
CA VAL A 6 -8.02 -12.16 3.60
C VAL A 6 -8.91 -12.70 2.48
N HIS A 7 -9.63 -11.84 1.78
CA HIS A 7 -10.57 -12.25 0.73
C HIS A 7 -9.88 -12.41 -0.63
N SER A 8 -8.90 -11.55 -0.92
CA SER A 8 -8.11 -11.69 -2.15
C SER A 8 -7.25 -12.96 -2.10
N ARG A 9 -7.45 -13.83 -3.09
CA ARG A 9 -6.65 -15.07 -3.23
C ARG A 9 -5.17 -14.80 -3.47
N ARG A 10 -4.84 -13.73 -4.22
CA ARG A 10 -3.44 -13.35 -4.48
C ARG A 10 -2.79 -12.84 -3.20
N MET A 11 -3.50 -12.02 -2.43
CA MET A 11 -2.99 -11.52 -1.16
C MET A 11 -2.84 -12.65 -0.15
N GLN A 12 -3.81 -13.57 -0.05
CA GLN A 12 -3.71 -14.75 0.81
C GLN A 12 -2.48 -15.59 0.47
N LYS A 13 -2.25 -15.85 -0.82
CA LYS A 13 -1.06 -16.60 -1.27
C LYS A 13 0.24 -15.88 -0.89
N SER A 14 0.29 -14.54 -0.96
CA SER A 14 1.46 -13.76 -0.56
C SER A 14 1.70 -13.82 0.94
N ILE A 15 0.62 -13.76 1.76
CA ILE A 15 0.71 -13.92 3.22
C ILE A 15 1.17 -15.33 3.60
N ASP A 16 0.61 -16.36 2.99
CA ASP A 16 0.94 -17.76 3.31
C ASP A 16 2.38 -18.13 2.88
N GLY A 17 2.86 -17.50 1.80
CA GLY A 17 4.19 -17.79 1.24
C GLY A 17 5.35 -16.99 1.86
N ASN A 18 5.05 -15.97 2.65
CA ASN A 18 6.08 -15.06 3.18
C ASN A 18 5.85 -14.75 4.66
N ARG A 19 6.93 -14.73 5.41
CA ARG A 19 6.89 -14.31 6.81
C ARG A 19 6.74 -12.79 6.96
N ASN A 20 7.37 -12.05 6.07
CA ASN A 20 7.32 -10.58 6.00
C ASN A 20 7.16 -10.12 4.56
N LEU A 21 6.53 -8.97 4.35
CA LEU A 21 6.29 -8.38 3.04
C LEU A 21 6.73 -6.91 3.01
N PHE A 22 7.09 -6.42 1.83
CA PHE A 22 7.10 -4.98 1.59
C PHE A 22 6.12 -4.63 0.47
N VAL A 23 5.58 -3.43 0.53
CA VAL A 23 4.64 -2.88 -0.45
C VAL A 23 5.31 -1.70 -1.12
N GLY A 24 5.45 -1.75 -2.42
CA GLY A 24 6.07 -0.68 -3.20
C GLY A 24 5.03 0.15 -3.92
N TYR A 25 5.01 1.47 -3.66
CA TYR A 25 4.10 2.40 -4.30
C TYR A 25 4.68 2.98 -5.59
N ILE A 26 3.84 3.00 -6.63
CA ILE A 26 4.12 3.73 -7.88
C ILE A 26 2.82 4.38 -8.36
N THR A 27 2.85 5.66 -8.77
CA THR A 27 1.70 6.35 -9.36
C THR A 27 1.36 5.72 -10.72
N ALA A 28 0.08 5.39 -10.95
CA ALA A 28 -0.39 4.77 -12.20
C ALA A 28 0.05 5.58 -13.43
N GLY A 29 0.68 4.91 -14.40
CA GLY A 29 1.12 5.52 -15.66
C GLY A 29 2.37 6.41 -15.58
N TYR A 30 3.03 6.55 -14.42
CA TYR A 30 4.20 7.40 -14.27
C TYR A 30 5.50 6.65 -14.62
N PRO A 31 6.47 7.29 -15.33
CA PRO A 31 6.47 8.66 -15.86
C PRO A 31 5.69 8.81 -17.17
N ASP A 32 5.46 7.78 -17.89
CA ASP A 32 4.59 7.58 -19.05
C ASP A 32 4.15 6.11 -19.10
N GLU A 33 3.11 5.79 -19.86
CA GLU A 33 2.50 4.47 -19.84
C GLU A 33 3.47 3.34 -20.21
N GLU A 34 4.27 3.50 -21.26
CA GLU A 34 5.19 2.45 -21.70
C GLU A 34 6.28 2.16 -20.67
N ARG A 35 6.88 3.23 -20.13
CA ARG A 35 7.90 3.10 -19.08
C ARG A 35 7.30 2.56 -17.80
N PHE A 36 6.09 2.97 -17.44
CA PHE A 36 5.37 2.45 -16.27
C PHE A 36 5.27 0.93 -16.31
N PHE A 37 4.77 0.36 -17.42
CA PHE A 37 4.65 -1.09 -17.55
C PHE A 37 6.00 -1.81 -17.48
N HIS A 38 7.03 -1.24 -18.12
CA HIS A 38 8.39 -1.80 -18.01
C HIS A 38 8.91 -1.78 -16.55
N ILE A 39 8.71 -0.67 -15.84
CA ILE A 39 9.18 -0.48 -14.46
C ILE A 39 8.49 -1.47 -13.51
N ILE A 40 7.16 -1.57 -13.56
CA ILE A 40 6.43 -2.47 -12.65
C ILE A 40 6.79 -3.94 -12.91
N HIS A 41 6.93 -4.32 -14.18
CA HIS A 41 7.35 -5.66 -14.56
C HIS A 41 8.74 -5.98 -13.96
N GLU A 42 9.73 -5.09 -14.12
CA GLU A 42 11.06 -5.28 -13.56
C GLU A 42 11.07 -5.28 -12.03
N CYS A 43 10.30 -4.42 -11.37
CA CYS A 43 10.18 -4.43 -9.92
C CYS A 43 9.60 -5.77 -9.41
N CYS A 44 8.54 -6.27 -10.04
CA CYS A 44 7.95 -7.57 -9.68
C CYS A 44 8.94 -8.73 -9.93
N ARG A 45 9.66 -8.73 -11.06
CA ARG A 45 10.68 -9.74 -11.37
C ARG A 45 11.82 -9.76 -10.34
N ARG A 46 12.15 -8.61 -9.75
CA ARG A 46 13.18 -8.43 -8.71
C ARG A 46 12.68 -8.72 -7.30
N GLY A 47 11.44 -9.21 -7.15
CA GLY A 47 10.91 -9.67 -5.88
C GLY A 47 10.05 -8.65 -5.14
N LEU A 48 9.51 -7.61 -5.78
CA LEU A 48 8.44 -6.79 -5.21
C LEU A 48 7.21 -7.67 -4.96
N PRO A 49 6.83 -7.94 -3.68
CA PRO A 49 5.82 -8.95 -3.39
C PRO A 49 4.39 -8.40 -3.42
N VAL A 50 4.21 -7.08 -3.26
CA VAL A 50 2.93 -6.38 -3.31
C VAL A 50 3.15 -5.03 -3.98
N LEU A 51 2.37 -4.73 -5.00
CA LEU A 51 2.42 -3.47 -5.73
C LEU A 51 1.28 -2.57 -5.26
N GLU A 52 1.60 -1.40 -4.71
CA GLU A 52 0.63 -0.35 -4.43
C GLU A 52 0.60 0.64 -5.60
N ILE A 53 -0.57 0.80 -6.21
CA ILE A 53 -0.78 1.70 -7.34
C ILE A 53 -1.53 2.94 -6.87
N GLY A 54 -0.90 4.10 -7.01
CA GLY A 54 -1.56 5.38 -6.78
C GLY A 54 -2.57 5.67 -7.88
N PHE A 55 -3.86 5.68 -7.55
CA PHE A 55 -4.91 6.09 -8.47
C PHE A 55 -4.75 7.58 -8.79
N PRO A 56 -4.82 7.99 -10.06
CA PRO A 56 -4.56 9.37 -10.44
C PRO A 56 -5.50 10.35 -9.72
N SER A 57 -4.92 11.35 -9.07
CA SER A 57 -5.64 12.39 -8.33
C SER A 57 -5.36 13.77 -8.91
N LYS A 58 -6.38 14.62 -8.89
CA LYS A 58 -6.24 16.03 -9.25
C LYS A 58 -5.62 16.85 -8.12
N ASP A 59 -5.89 16.45 -6.88
CA ASP A 59 -5.40 17.14 -5.67
C ASP A 59 -4.92 16.12 -4.62
N PRO A 60 -3.70 15.58 -4.77
CA PRO A 60 -3.14 14.62 -3.82
C PRO A 60 -2.59 15.33 -2.57
N TYR A 61 -3.47 15.93 -1.76
CA TYR A 61 -3.14 16.88 -0.70
C TYR A 61 -2.37 16.25 0.48
N GLU A 62 -2.50 14.95 0.74
CA GLU A 62 -1.72 14.26 1.77
C GLU A 62 -0.32 13.84 1.29
N ASP A 63 -0.07 13.90 -0.01
CA ASP A 63 1.17 13.42 -0.60
C ASP A 63 2.30 14.46 -0.59
N ARG A 64 3.53 13.93 -0.67
CA ARG A 64 4.71 14.77 -0.86
C ARG A 64 4.89 15.22 -2.29
N GLU A 65 5.69 16.27 -2.43
CA GLU A 65 6.03 16.93 -3.68
C GLU A 65 6.41 15.95 -4.81
N VAL A 66 7.17 14.89 -4.49
CA VAL A 66 7.57 13.89 -5.49
C VAL A 66 6.39 13.09 -6.04
N ILE A 67 5.41 12.77 -5.19
CA ILE A 67 4.20 12.05 -5.59
C ILE A 67 3.22 13.02 -6.25
N LYS A 68 3.06 14.24 -5.73
CA LYS A 68 2.26 15.30 -6.36
C LYS A 68 2.67 15.56 -7.80
N LYS A 69 3.97 15.71 -8.06
CA LYS A 69 4.51 15.87 -9.42
C LYS A 69 4.24 14.67 -10.32
N ALA A 70 4.23 13.47 -9.78
CA ALA A 70 3.86 12.29 -10.56
C ALA A 70 2.40 12.33 -10.98
N HIS A 71 1.47 12.68 -10.07
CA HIS A 71 0.06 12.88 -10.39
C HIS A 71 -0.16 14.01 -11.40
N GLU A 72 0.51 15.14 -11.25
CA GLU A 72 0.49 16.24 -12.22
C GLU A 72 0.98 15.82 -13.61
N THR A 73 2.03 14.99 -13.68
CA THR A 73 2.61 14.49 -14.93
C THR A 73 1.63 13.59 -15.67
N VAL A 74 0.99 12.67 -14.96
CA VAL A 74 0.05 11.69 -15.54
C VAL A 74 -1.30 12.33 -15.83
N GLY A 75 -1.73 13.26 -14.98
CA GLY A 75 -3.08 13.82 -15.00
C GLY A 75 -4.14 12.76 -14.68
N THR A 76 -5.41 13.08 -14.91
CA THR A 76 -6.56 12.23 -14.55
C THR A 76 -7.10 11.39 -15.72
N GLY A 77 -6.45 11.40 -16.87
CA GLY A 77 -6.91 10.69 -18.07
C GLY A 77 -7.04 9.17 -17.88
N LEU A 78 -6.24 8.59 -16.99
CA LEU A 78 -6.26 7.15 -16.70
C LEU A 78 -7.39 6.72 -15.75
N CYS A 79 -8.06 7.65 -15.06
CA CYS A 79 -9.11 7.29 -14.09
C CYS A 79 -10.18 6.37 -14.69
N HIS A 80 -10.62 6.65 -15.92
CA HIS A 80 -11.65 5.89 -16.62
C HIS A 80 -11.11 5.04 -17.78
N ALA A 81 -9.80 4.90 -17.91
CA ALA A 81 -9.16 4.12 -18.98
C ALA A 81 -9.14 2.63 -18.61
N MET A 82 -10.29 1.94 -18.70
CA MET A 82 -10.42 0.53 -18.29
C MET A 82 -9.41 -0.39 -18.96
N ASP A 83 -9.02 -0.12 -20.22
CA ASP A 83 -8.01 -0.92 -20.90
C ASP A 83 -6.63 -0.83 -20.27
N PHE A 84 -6.26 0.34 -19.71
CA PHE A 84 -5.04 0.48 -18.91
C PHE A 84 -5.09 -0.41 -17.66
N TRP A 85 -6.18 -0.40 -16.91
CA TRP A 85 -6.35 -1.19 -15.69
C TRP A 85 -6.40 -2.69 -15.97
N ARG A 86 -7.06 -3.10 -17.07
CA ARG A 86 -7.06 -4.50 -17.54
C ARG A 86 -5.65 -4.96 -17.91
N ARG A 87 -4.92 -4.12 -18.65
CA ARG A 87 -3.51 -4.38 -19.00
C ARG A 87 -2.65 -4.50 -17.74
N LEU A 88 -2.79 -3.57 -16.80
CA LEU A 88 -2.08 -3.62 -15.53
C LEU A 88 -2.30 -4.96 -14.81
N ARG A 89 -3.55 -5.37 -14.69
CA ARG A 89 -3.85 -6.65 -14.03
C ARG A 89 -3.32 -7.86 -14.81
N ALA A 90 -3.33 -7.83 -16.12
CA ALA A 90 -2.85 -8.92 -16.96
C ALA A 90 -1.32 -9.10 -16.89
N GLU A 91 -0.58 -8.00 -16.80
CA GLU A 91 0.89 -8.01 -16.76
C GLU A 91 1.48 -8.23 -15.35
N VAL A 92 0.70 -8.04 -14.28
CA VAL A 92 1.16 -8.13 -12.89
C VAL A 92 0.56 -9.35 -12.21
N SER A 93 1.38 -10.27 -11.74
CA SER A 93 0.95 -11.48 -11.01
C SER A 93 0.85 -11.31 -9.50
N VAL A 94 1.58 -10.35 -8.93
CA VAL A 94 1.54 -10.02 -7.50
C VAL A 94 0.24 -9.30 -7.13
N PRO A 95 -0.15 -9.28 -5.84
CA PRO A 95 -1.27 -8.46 -5.38
C PRO A 95 -1.09 -6.99 -5.74
N ILE A 96 -2.19 -6.35 -6.15
CA ILE A 96 -2.29 -4.93 -6.41
C ILE A 96 -3.13 -4.29 -5.30
N TRP A 97 -2.53 -3.39 -4.53
CA TRP A 97 -3.25 -2.47 -3.66
C TRP A 97 -3.54 -1.20 -4.44
N LEU A 98 -4.79 -0.81 -4.55
CA LEU A 98 -5.20 0.43 -5.21
C LEU A 98 -5.37 1.52 -4.15
N MET A 99 -4.43 2.46 -4.15
CA MET A 99 -4.45 3.61 -3.25
C MET A 99 -5.05 4.81 -3.93
N GLY A 100 -6.03 5.43 -3.33
CA GLY A 100 -6.65 6.65 -3.86
C GLY A 100 -7.36 7.45 -2.78
N TYR A 101 -7.68 8.70 -3.12
CA TYR A 101 -8.49 9.56 -2.26
C TYR A 101 -9.98 9.24 -2.46
N ARG A 102 -10.75 9.47 -1.41
CA ARG A 102 -12.20 9.24 -1.43
C ARG A 102 -12.86 9.95 -2.61
N GLU A 103 -12.49 11.21 -2.84
CA GLU A 103 -13.07 12.08 -3.87
C GLU A 103 -12.85 11.56 -5.29
N ASP A 104 -11.66 10.96 -5.53
CA ASP A 104 -11.27 10.51 -6.86
C ASP A 104 -11.75 9.08 -7.17
N LEU A 105 -11.78 8.21 -6.17
CA LEU A 105 -12.00 6.79 -6.37
C LEU A 105 -13.36 6.31 -5.86
N ILE A 106 -13.81 6.81 -4.69
CA ILE A 106 -15.02 6.32 -4.03
C ILE A 106 -16.24 7.16 -4.45
N ASP A 107 -16.16 8.47 -4.34
CA ASP A 107 -17.30 9.36 -4.65
C ASP A 107 -17.62 9.37 -6.16
N THR A 108 -16.68 8.95 -7.02
CA THR A 108 -16.88 8.73 -8.46
C THR A 108 -17.44 7.34 -8.79
N GLU A 109 -17.48 6.44 -7.82
CA GLU A 109 -17.90 5.04 -7.95
C GLU A 109 -17.06 4.17 -8.90
N ILE A 110 -15.97 4.69 -9.49
CA ILE A 110 -15.12 3.96 -10.43
C ILE A 110 -14.50 2.68 -9.81
N TYR A 111 -14.31 2.67 -8.48
CA TYR A 111 -13.82 1.49 -7.78
C TYR A 111 -14.70 0.26 -7.99
N ARG A 112 -16.01 0.43 -8.24
CA ARG A 112 -16.95 -0.68 -8.50
C ARG A 112 -16.67 -1.34 -9.84
N ASP A 113 -16.49 -0.55 -10.89
CA ASP A 113 -16.17 -1.07 -12.23
C ASP A 113 -14.84 -1.86 -12.17
N LEU A 114 -13.84 -1.31 -11.46
CA LEU A 114 -12.55 -1.98 -11.26
C LEU A 114 -12.68 -3.25 -10.41
N ALA A 115 -13.54 -3.26 -9.39
CA ALA A 115 -13.79 -4.41 -8.51
C ALA A 115 -14.55 -5.53 -9.24
N GLU A 116 -15.57 -5.20 -10.02
CA GLU A 116 -16.35 -6.17 -10.82
C GLU A 116 -15.46 -6.98 -11.77
N GLU A 117 -14.44 -6.34 -12.34
CA GLU A 117 -13.47 -6.99 -13.20
C GLU A 117 -12.27 -7.62 -12.43
N GLY A 118 -12.19 -7.45 -11.11
CA GLY A 118 -11.11 -8.00 -10.28
C GLY A 118 -9.73 -7.42 -10.60
N LEU A 119 -9.66 -6.12 -10.90
CA LEU A 119 -8.45 -5.44 -11.39
C LEU A 119 -7.47 -5.03 -10.28
N PHE A 120 -7.88 -5.13 -9.03
CA PHE A 120 -7.03 -4.93 -7.85
C PHE A 120 -7.30 -6.02 -6.79
N ASP A 121 -6.58 -6.02 -5.70
CA ASP A 121 -6.67 -7.01 -4.61
C ASP A 121 -7.10 -6.38 -3.29
N ALA A 122 -6.74 -5.13 -3.04
CA ALA A 122 -7.18 -4.37 -1.87
C ALA A 122 -7.28 -2.86 -2.17
N LEU A 123 -8.17 -2.17 -1.46
CA LEU A 123 -8.28 -0.71 -1.46
C LEU A 123 -7.54 -0.10 -0.27
N VAL A 124 -6.84 1.00 -0.51
CA VAL A 124 -6.19 1.86 0.51
C VAL A 124 -6.75 3.27 0.36
N ILE A 125 -7.62 3.70 1.29
CA ILE A 125 -8.27 5.02 1.26
C ILE A 125 -7.91 5.77 2.56
N PRO A 126 -6.82 6.56 2.57
CA PRO A 126 -6.31 7.17 3.80
C PRO A 126 -7.28 8.18 4.44
N ASN A 127 -8.00 8.95 3.63
CA ASN A 127 -8.91 10.01 4.05
C ASN A 127 -10.37 9.55 4.28
N MET A 128 -10.58 8.30 4.68
CA MET A 128 -11.91 7.73 4.94
C MET A 128 -12.10 7.43 6.43
N GLY A 129 -13.23 7.88 7.00
CA GLY A 129 -13.61 7.55 8.37
C GLY A 129 -13.91 6.07 8.58
N ILE A 130 -13.82 5.61 9.82
CA ILE A 130 -13.91 4.18 10.16
C ILE A 130 -15.24 3.54 9.75
N GLU A 131 -16.37 4.21 9.93
CA GLU A 131 -17.69 3.66 9.60
C GLU A 131 -17.85 3.43 8.08
N ASP A 132 -17.41 4.40 7.26
CA ASP A 132 -17.44 4.29 5.81
C ASP A 132 -16.47 3.20 5.33
N ARG A 133 -15.30 3.09 5.95
CA ARG A 133 -14.32 2.05 5.64
C ARG A 133 -14.83 0.64 5.95
N ILE A 134 -15.58 0.45 7.03
CA ILE A 134 -16.25 -0.83 7.36
C ILE A 134 -17.32 -1.16 6.31
N ARG A 135 -18.13 -0.18 5.88
CA ARG A 135 -19.12 -0.38 4.81
C ARG A 135 -18.45 -0.78 3.50
N LEU A 136 -17.40 -0.05 3.12
CA LEU A 136 -16.61 -0.36 1.93
C LEU A 136 -15.97 -1.76 2.00
N LYS A 137 -15.41 -2.14 3.16
CA LYS A 137 -14.89 -3.50 3.38
C LYS A 137 -15.95 -4.56 3.13
N SER A 138 -17.16 -4.38 3.68
CA SER A 138 -18.26 -5.33 3.48
C SER A 138 -18.65 -5.47 2.00
N GLU A 139 -18.65 -4.36 1.25
CA GLU A 139 -18.90 -4.35 -0.18
C GLU A 139 -17.79 -5.08 -0.94
N MET A 140 -16.52 -4.73 -0.69
CA MET A 140 -15.37 -5.35 -1.37
C MET A 140 -15.22 -6.84 -1.11
N ASN A 141 -15.56 -7.29 0.10
CA ASN A 141 -15.58 -8.71 0.42
C ASN A 141 -16.53 -9.50 -0.49
N GLY A 142 -17.63 -8.89 -0.94
CA GLY A 142 -18.56 -9.48 -1.91
C GLY A 142 -17.91 -9.76 -3.29
N TYR A 143 -16.88 -9.00 -3.65
CA TYR A 143 -16.09 -9.22 -4.87
C TYR A 143 -14.86 -10.12 -4.64
N GLY A 144 -14.63 -10.58 -3.41
CA GLY A 144 -13.41 -11.32 -3.06
C GLY A 144 -12.17 -10.43 -2.97
N LEU A 145 -12.36 -9.17 -2.62
CA LEU A 145 -11.34 -8.14 -2.46
C LEU A 145 -11.29 -7.65 -1.02
N ASP A 146 -10.22 -6.97 -0.64
CA ASP A 146 -10.00 -6.46 0.70
C ASP A 146 -10.01 -4.93 0.76
N VAL A 147 -10.16 -4.40 1.97
CA VAL A 147 -9.88 -3.00 2.31
C VAL A 147 -8.85 -3.00 3.42
N VAL A 148 -7.82 -2.18 3.28
CA VAL A 148 -6.77 -2.04 4.29
C VAL A 148 -7.26 -1.07 5.36
N GLY A 149 -7.21 -1.50 6.63
CA GLY A 149 -7.47 -0.64 7.78
C GLY A 149 -6.36 0.40 7.94
N PHE A 150 -6.66 1.52 8.55
CA PHE A 150 -5.70 2.61 8.72
C PHE A 150 -5.69 3.06 10.17
N ILE A 151 -4.51 3.12 10.81
CA ILE A 151 -4.34 3.60 12.18
C ILE A 151 -3.18 4.60 12.29
N SER A 152 -3.38 5.58 13.15
CA SER A 152 -2.44 6.64 13.45
C SER A 152 -2.47 6.95 14.95
N SER A 153 -1.42 7.58 15.47
CA SER A 153 -1.39 8.10 16.85
C SER A 153 -2.41 9.22 17.10
N ASP A 154 -2.96 9.81 16.03
CA ASP A 154 -3.96 10.87 16.13
C ASP A 154 -5.40 10.33 16.25
N ASP A 155 -5.59 9.03 15.95
CA ASP A 155 -6.91 8.39 16.04
C ASP A 155 -7.30 8.14 17.49
N SER A 156 -8.60 8.16 17.77
CA SER A 156 -9.12 7.79 19.08
C SER A 156 -8.85 6.32 19.39
N PHE A 157 -8.68 5.98 20.66
CA PHE A 157 -8.48 4.58 21.09
C PHE A 157 -9.61 3.64 20.61
N ASN A 158 -10.83 4.15 20.55
CA ASN A 158 -11.98 3.40 20.04
C ASN A 158 -11.84 3.09 18.54
N GLU A 159 -11.46 4.06 17.71
CA GLU A 159 -11.24 3.87 16.27
C GLU A 159 -10.11 2.89 16.00
N ILE A 160 -9.00 3.00 16.75
CA ILE A 160 -7.87 2.06 16.68
C ILE A 160 -8.35 0.64 17.00
N THR A 161 -9.09 0.48 18.11
CA THR A 161 -9.60 -0.83 18.54
C THR A 161 -10.51 -1.46 17.48
N ILE A 162 -11.47 -0.67 16.97
CA ILE A 162 -12.38 -1.13 15.91
C ILE A 162 -11.59 -1.52 14.66
N THR A 163 -10.63 -0.70 14.24
CA THR A 163 -9.80 -1.01 13.05
C THR A 163 -9.04 -2.32 13.23
N ILE A 164 -8.42 -2.54 14.39
CA ILE A 164 -7.68 -3.78 14.65
C ILE A 164 -8.59 -5.00 14.67
N GLN A 165 -9.81 -4.89 15.15
CA GLN A 165 -10.77 -6.00 15.19
C GLN A 165 -11.38 -6.30 13.83
N GLU A 166 -11.60 -5.27 13.01
CA GLU A 166 -12.32 -5.41 11.74
C GLU A 166 -11.42 -5.76 10.55
N PHE A 167 -10.17 -5.31 10.53
CA PHE A 167 -9.33 -5.39 9.33
C PHE A 167 -8.17 -6.39 9.49
N PRO A 168 -8.07 -7.40 8.61
CA PRO A 168 -6.96 -8.36 8.65
C PRO A 168 -5.62 -7.75 8.17
N MET A 169 -5.66 -6.68 7.41
CA MET A 169 -4.49 -5.91 6.95
C MET A 169 -4.62 -4.47 7.43
N ILE A 170 -3.59 -3.98 8.09
CA ILE A 170 -3.59 -2.65 8.72
C ILE A 170 -2.37 -1.86 8.27
N TYR A 171 -2.61 -0.66 7.77
CA TYR A 171 -1.61 0.36 7.50
C TYR A 171 -1.44 1.22 8.77
N GLN A 172 -0.34 1.08 9.47
CA GLN A 172 -0.02 1.93 10.62
C GLN A 172 0.88 3.08 10.18
N ARG A 173 0.39 4.31 10.35
CA ARG A 173 1.18 5.52 10.15
C ARG A 173 2.19 5.65 11.30
N LEU A 174 3.50 5.77 10.96
CA LEU A 174 4.57 5.82 11.97
C LEU A 174 4.64 7.17 12.71
N TYR A 175 4.08 8.22 12.14
CA TYR A 175 4.03 9.56 12.75
C TYR A 175 2.91 10.41 12.16
N SER A 176 2.54 11.46 12.87
CA SER A 176 1.57 12.47 12.43
C SER A 176 2.25 13.50 11.53
N GLY A 177 1.70 13.72 10.33
CA GLY A 177 2.20 14.72 9.38
C GLY A 177 2.37 14.17 7.95
N PRO A 178 2.75 15.03 6.99
CA PRO A 178 2.90 14.64 5.57
C PRO A 178 3.97 13.57 5.38
N THR A 179 3.78 12.69 4.38
CA THR A 179 4.68 11.57 4.08
C THR A 179 6.16 12.00 3.96
N GLY A 180 7.09 11.24 4.58
CA GLY A 180 8.56 11.33 4.37
C GLY A 180 9.34 12.26 5.33
N MET A 181 8.81 12.69 6.50
CA MET A 181 9.64 13.22 7.59
C MET A 181 10.15 12.07 8.46
N GLU A 182 11.44 12.03 8.73
CA GLU A 182 11.98 11.13 9.76
C GLU A 182 11.64 11.71 11.13
N THR A 183 10.99 10.91 11.96
CA THR A 183 10.82 11.25 13.37
C THR A 183 11.56 10.23 14.22
N SER A 184 12.26 10.73 15.22
CA SER A 184 13.02 9.95 16.21
C SER A 184 12.18 9.47 17.40
N GLY A 185 10.85 9.45 17.27
CA GLY A 185 9.95 9.06 18.36
C GLY A 185 9.48 7.60 18.23
N ASN A 186 9.46 6.87 19.34
CA ASN A 186 8.99 5.47 19.41
C ASN A 186 7.48 5.34 19.70
N ASP A 187 6.68 6.38 19.45
CA ASP A 187 5.25 6.37 19.78
C ASP A 187 4.45 5.32 19.00
N TYR A 188 4.96 4.90 17.83
CA TYR A 188 4.36 3.82 17.04
C TYR A 188 4.43 2.44 17.72
N GLU A 189 5.38 2.23 18.64
CA GLU A 189 5.58 0.94 19.32
C GLU A 189 4.36 0.56 20.17
N LYS A 190 3.79 1.53 20.88
CA LYS A 190 2.59 1.30 21.71
C LYS A 190 1.39 0.83 20.87
N LEU A 191 1.20 1.44 19.69
CA LEU A 191 0.13 1.04 18.77
C LEU A 191 0.38 -0.36 18.18
N LEU A 192 1.62 -0.63 17.81
CA LEU A 192 2.04 -1.93 17.30
C LEU A 192 1.82 -3.03 18.35
N ASP A 193 2.27 -2.79 19.59
CA ASP A 193 2.11 -3.75 20.68
C ASP A 193 0.63 -3.99 21.00
N TYR A 194 -0.20 -2.95 20.98
CA TYR A 194 -1.63 -3.10 21.13
C TYR A 194 -2.23 -3.94 20.00
N GLY A 195 -1.88 -3.66 18.75
CA GLY A 195 -2.34 -4.43 17.59
C GLY A 195 -1.93 -5.90 17.64
N LYS A 196 -0.71 -6.20 18.09
CA LYS A 196 -0.21 -7.58 18.24
C LYS A 196 -1.01 -8.43 19.25
N MET A 197 -1.71 -7.81 20.19
CA MET A 197 -2.55 -8.57 21.15
C MET A 197 -3.71 -9.30 20.47
N PHE A 198 -4.11 -8.90 19.27
CA PHE A 198 -5.26 -9.47 18.56
C PHE A 198 -4.90 -10.61 17.59
N HIS A 199 -3.64 -10.90 17.31
CA HIS A 199 -3.10 -12.05 16.54
C HIS A 199 -3.73 -12.38 15.17
N SER A 200 -4.80 -11.69 14.77
CA SER A 200 -5.59 -11.99 13.56
C SER A 200 -5.33 -11.08 12.38
N ASN A 201 -4.33 -10.19 12.48
CA ASN A 201 -4.03 -9.20 11.46
C ASN A 201 -2.54 -9.07 11.13
N THR A 202 -2.27 -8.47 9.97
CA THR A 202 -0.94 -8.05 9.55
C THR A 202 -0.83 -6.54 9.66
N ILE A 203 0.14 -6.02 10.41
CA ILE A 203 0.38 -4.60 10.56
C ILE A 203 1.58 -4.18 9.71
N PHE A 204 1.33 -3.30 8.76
CA PHE A 204 2.35 -2.74 7.87
C PHE A 204 2.70 -1.33 8.33
N ALA A 205 3.99 -1.09 8.52
CA ALA A 205 4.49 0.24 8.80
C ALA A 205 4.47 1.10 7.54
N GLY A 206 3.94 2.31 7.62
CA GLY A 206 3.98 3.26 6.51
C GLY A 206 4.32 4.68 6.95
N PHE A 207 4.67 5.52 5.99
CA PHE A 207 5.17 6.89 6.18
C PHE A 207 6.60 6.98 6.75
N GLY A 208 7.45 7.80 6.10
CA GLY A 208 8.81 8.10 6.56
C GLY A 208 9.83 6.99 6.41
N ILE A 209 9.56 5.98 5.59
CA ILE A 209 10.51 4.91 5.32
C ILE A 209 11.38 5.31 4.13
N SER A 210 12.67 5.57 4.39
CA SER A 210 13.62 6.11 3.40
C SER A 210 14.82 5.20 3.12
N SER A 211 14.93 4.05 3.80
CA SER A 211 16.08 3.15 3.63
C SER A 211 15.77 1.70 3.97
N GLY A 212 16.53 0.77 3.41
CA GLY A 212 16.45 -0.65 3.79
C GLY A 212 16.81 -0.89 5.26
N GLY A 213 17.75 -0.10 5.82
CA GLY A 213 18.06 -0.15 7.25
C GLY A 213 16.83 0.09 8.13
N ARG A 214 16.02 1.11 7.79
CA ARG A 214 14.76 1.40 8.51
C ARG A 214 13.74 0.28 8.34
N VAL A 215 13.63 -0.29 7.15
CA VAL A 215 12.74 -1.45 6.91
C VAL A 215 13.15 -2.63 7.81
N ARG A 216 14.44 -2.95 7.86
CA ARG A 216 14.95 -4.04 8.72
C ARG A 216 14.62 -3.80 10.19
N GLU A 217 14.83 -2.60 10.69
CA GLU A 217 14.49 -2.20 12.06
C GLU A 217 12.99 -2.41 12.36
N LEU A 218 12.10 -1.93 11.48
CA LEU A 218 10.65 -2.07 11.65
C LEU A 218 10.21 -3.55 11.68
N ILE A 219 10.77 -4.39 10.82
CA ILE A 219 10.51 -5.83 10.83
C ILE A 219 11.02 -6.47 12.14
N GLN A 220 12.21 -6.09 12.62
CA GLN A 220 12.75 -6.56 13.90
C GLN A 220 11.90 -6.14 15.09
N ASN A 221 11.28 -4.95 15.04
CA ASN A 221 10.34 -4.46 16.06
C ASN A 221 8.98 -5.19 15.99
N GLY A 222 8.75 -5.98 14.93
CA GLY A 222 7.61 -6.88 14.81
C GLY A 222 6.48 -6.39 13.93
N PHE A 223 6.71 -5.41 13.07
CA PHE A 223 5.81 -5.17 11.94
C PHE A 223 5.82 -6.39 11.00
N TYR A 224 4.66 -6.67 10.44
CA TYR A 224 4.54 -7.70 9.41
C TYR A 224 5.20 -7.26 8.10
N GLY A 225 5.15 -5.96 7.81
CA GLY A 225 5.71 -5.42 6.58
C GLY A 225 5.92 -3.91 6.62
N ALA A 226 6.40 -3.39 5.50
CA ALA A 226 6.66 -1.98 5.30
C ALA A 226 6.07 -1.50 3.96
N ILE A 227 5.46 -0.30 3.95
CA ILE A 227 4.90 0.34 2.76
C ILE A 227 5.81 1.53 2.40
N ILE A 228 6.40 1.49 1.22
CA ILE A 228 7.40 2.46 0.79
C ILE A 228 6.90 3.17 -0.47
N GLY A 229 6.55 4.45 -0.34
CA GLY A 229 6.09 5.28 -1.46
C GLY A 229 7.13 6.31 -1.88
N THR A 230 7.30 7.34 -1.07
CA THR A 230 8.14 8.51 -1.38
C THR A 230 9.55 8.13 -1.83
N GLU A 231 10.20 7.16 -1.18
CA GLU A 231 11.58 6.79 -1.53
C GLU A 231 11.64 6.01 -2.83
N ILE A 232 10.69 5.12 -3.10
CA ILE A 232 10.58 4.43 -4.41
C ILE A 232 10.42 5.46 -5.53
N MET A 233 9.52 6.44 -5.37
CA MET A 233 9.34 7.50 -6.36
C MET A 233 10.58 8.41 -6.51
N ARG A 234 11.31 8.67 -5.42
CA ARG A 234 12.59 9.40 -5.49
C ARG A 234 13.66 8.63 -6.24
N LYS A 235 13.79 7.34 -6.00
CA LYS A 235 14.73 6.47 -6.71
C LYS A 235 14.38 6.39 -8.19
N LEU A 236 13.11 6.21 -8.52
CA LEU A 236 12.62 6.22 -9.90
C LEU A 236 12.96 7.52 -10.62
N ASN A 237 12.83 8.67 -9.95
CA ASN A 237 13.15 9.97 -10.53
C ASN A 237 14.67 10.21 -10.74
N LYS A 238 15.51 9.45 -10.04
CA LYS A 238 16.96 9.49 -10.29
C LYS A 238 17.32 8.63 -11.49
N SER A 239 17.01 7.35 -11.44
CA SER A 239 17.14 6.41 -12.55
C SER A 239 16.44 5.08 -12.25
N GLN A 240 16.20 4.28 -13.29
CA GLN A 240 15.66 2.94 -13.13
C GLN A 240 16.63 2.03 -12.35
N GLU A 241 17.94 2.19 -12.54
CA GLU A 241 18.98 1.42 -11.83
C GLU A 241 18.95 1.68 -10.32
N GLU A 242 18.76 2.96 -9.92
CA GLU A 242 18.61 3.33 -8.50
C GLU A 242 17.36 2.68 -7.89
N LEU A 243 16.24 2.70 -8.62
CA LEU A 243 15.02 2.03 -8.19
C LEU A 243 15.24 0.53 -8.06
N TYR A 244 15.77 -0.11 -9.10
CA TYR A 244 15.94 -1.57 -9.13
C TYR A 244 16.92 -2.05 -8.06
N GLY A 245 18.02 -1.32 -7.84
CA GLY A 245 18.94 -1.61 -6.75
C GLY A 245 18.29 -1.53 -5.37
N PHE A 246 17.37 -0.58 -5.18
CA PHE A 246 16.61 -0.46 -3.93
C PHE A 246 15.59 -1.60 -3.76
N ILE A 247 14.91 -2.02 -4.83
CA ILE A 247 14.01 -3.19 -4.78
C ILE A 247 14.79 -4.46 -4.44
N ASP A 248 15.97 -4.67 -5.05
CA ASP A 248 16.85 -5.82 -4.74
C ASP A 248 17.31 -5.81 -3.26
N GLU A 249 17.64 -4.61 -2.71
CA GLU A 249 17.98 -4.44 -1.29
C GLU A 249 16.81 -4.86 -0.39
N LEU A 250 15.59 -4.38 -0.68
CA LEU A 250 14.40 -4.68 0.11
C LEU A 250 14.05 -6.17 0.05
N ALA A 251 14.12 -6.78 -1.12
CA ALA A 251 13.90 -8.22 -1.30
C ALA A 251 14.88 -9.04 -0.48
N GLY A 252 16.16 -8.69 -0.50
CA GLY A 252 17.20 -9.34 0.31
C GLY A 252 16.97 -9.21 1.82
N ILE A 253 16.42 -8.08 2.30
CA ILE A 253 16.05 -7.90 3.70
C ILE A 253 14.92 -8.86 4.10
N MET A 254 13.89 -9.00 3.25
CA MET A 254 12.76 -9.90 3.54
C MET A 254 13.19 -11.37 3.54
N GLU A 255 14.15 -11.77 2.70
CA GLU A 255 14.71 -13.13 2.71
C GLU A 255 15.50 -13.41 3.98
N GLN A 256 16.28 -12.47 4.50
CA GLN A 256 17.06 -12.61 5.72
C GLN A 256 16.21 -12.63 7.00
N ALA A 257 14.99 -12.07 6.96
CA ALA A 257 14.05 -12.07 8.08
C ALA A 257 13.19 -13.34 8.18
N ARG A 258 13.39 -14.29 7.26
CA ARG A 258 12.77 -15.64 7.25
C ARG A 258 13.45 -16.59 8.31
#